data_a0cec7f8e1f167de4c2e629fd7c812ef
#
_entry.id   a0cec7f8e1f167de4c2e629fd7c812ef
#
_cell.length_a   1.000
_cell.length_b   1.000
_cell.length_c   1.000
_cell.angle_alpha   90.00
_cell.angle_beta   90.00
_cell.angle_gamma   90.00
#
_symmetry.space_group_name_H-M   'P 1'
#
loop_
_entity.id
_entity.type
_entity.pdbx_description
1 polymer ?
#
loop_
_entity_poly.entity_id
_entity_poly.type
_entity_poly.pdbx_seq_one_letter_code
_entity_poly.pdbx_strand_id
1 'polypeptide(L)'
;KIPKYNFRTGLREYRGRELTLSDNSVLIVEGIHGLNERISAVVPARNKLKVYISALTPMSLDDYNRIQTTDMRLLRRLVRDSQFRSHDALMTLKLWDDVRRGEEKYIFPFQEEADIIFNTTLVYEFAVLKKYAEPLLQGVPETEAVYTNAQRLLGLLSHVIPLDKELIPKNSILREFVGGSAFKEAL
;
A
#
# COMPACT_ATOMS: atom_id res chain seq x y z
N LYS A 1 -15.51 20.45 -9.49
CA LYS A 1 -14.32 21.09 -8.84
C LYS A 1 -13.54 20.04 -8.07
N ILE A 2 -12.23 19.92 -8.35
CA ILE A 2 -11.35 18.93 -7.72
C ILE A 2 -10.54 19.65 -6.65
N PRO A 3 -10.65 19.26 -5.35
CA PRO A 3 -9.78 19.80 -4.32
C PRO A 3 -8.36 19.21 -4.41
N LYS A 4 -7.36 20.01 -4.03
CA LYS A 4 -6.02 19.53 -3.70
C LYS A 4 -5.93 19.37 -2.19
N TYR A 5 -5.48 18.20 -1.72
CA TYR A 5 -5.21 18.00 -0.30
C TYR A 5 -3.77 18.45 0.02
N ASN A 6 -3.66 19.30 1.02
CA ASN A 6 -2.35 19.75 1.51
C ASN A 6 -1.96 18.89 2.72
N PHE A 7 -1.04 17.95 2.51
CA PHE A 7 -0.57 17.03 3.55
C PHE A 7 0.15 17.73 4.72
N ARG A 8 0.69 18.93 4.50
CA ARG A 8 1.38 19.67 5.56
C ARG A 8 0.41 20.37 6.50
N THR A 9 -0.73 20.85 5.98
CA THR A 9 -1.74 21.59 6.76
C THR A 9 -2.94 20.71 7.15
N GLY A 10 -3.10 19.53 6.56
CA GLY A 10 -4.27 18.67 6.74
C GLY A 10 -5.56 19.22 6.12
N LEU A 11 -5.48 20.22 5.26
CA LEU A 11 -6.65 20.92 4.72
C LEU A 11 -6.87 20.65 3.23
N ARG A 12 -8.13 20.77 2.79
CA ARG A 12 -8.51 20.75 1.37
C ARG A 12 -8.43 22.16 0.80
N GLU A 13 -7.74 22.31 -0.31
CA GLU A 13 -7.60 23.59 -1.03
C GLU A 13 -8.31 23.47 -2.38
N TYR A 14 -9.20 24.40 -2.68
CA TYR A 14 -9.87 24.51 -3.97
C TYR A 14 -9.15 25.57 -4.82
N ARG A 15 -8.32 25.11 -5.77
CA ARG A 15 -7.53 25.98 -6.64
C ARG A 15 -8.19 26.21 -8.01
N GLY A 16 -9.49 26.05 -8.11
CA GLY A 16 -10.25 26.26 -9.34
C GLY A 16 -10.09 25.17 -10.40
N ARG A 17 -9.47 24.02 -10.08
CA ARG A 17 -9.35 22.91 -11.03
C ARG A 17 -10.73 22.26 -11.23
N GLU A 18 -11.17 22.23 -12.47
CA GLU A 18 -12.38 21.54 -12.91
C GLU A 18 -12.00 20.45 -13.92
N LEU A 19 -12.74 19.37 -13.92
CA LEU A 19 -12.65 18.30 -14.89
C LEU A 19 -14.00 18.17 -15.59
N THR A 20 -13.99 18.27 -16.90
CA THR A 20 -15.15 17.99 -17.76
C THR A 20 -14.84 16.75 -18.58
N LEU A 21 -15.72 15.77 -18.53
CA LEU A 21 -15.59 14.55 -19.33
C LEU A 21 -16.27 14.76 -20.68
N SER A 22 -15.60 14.36 -21.76
CA SER A 22 -16.23 14.20 -23.07
C SER A 22 -16.94 12.86 -23.18
N ASP A 23 -17.82 12.70 -24.20
CA ASP A 23 -18.67 11.51 -24.35
C ASP A 23 -17.90 10.18 -24.44
N ASN A 24 -16.66 10.21 -24.95
CA ASN A 24 -15.81 9.02 -25.10
C ASN A 24 -14.68 8.95 -24.06
N SER A 25 -14.84 9.63 -22.92
CA SER A 25 -13.81 9.65 -21.87
C SER A 25 -14.11 8.65 -20.76
N VAL A 26 -13.06 8.05 -20.23
CA VAL A 26 -13.10 7.23 -19.01
C VAL A 26 -12.37 7.99 -17.90
N LEU A 27 -13.02 8.13 -16.75
CA LEU A 27 -12.42 8.69 -15.54
C LEU A 27 -11.96 7.56 -14.64
N ILE A 28 -10.65 7.47 -14.40
CA ILE A 28 -10.07 6.59 -13.40
C ILE A 28 -10.00 7.35 -12.08
N VAL A 29 -10.68 6.82 -11.05
CA VAL A 29 -10.65 7.36 -9.69
C VAL A 29 -9.97 6.33 -8.80
N GLU A 30 -8.85 6.70 -8.20
CA GLU A 30 -8.14 5.84 -7.27
C GLU A 30 -8.19 6.39 -5.85
N GLY A 31 -8.17 5.49 -4.88
CA GLY A 31 -8.07 5.83 -3.46
C GLY A 31 -8.63 4.72 -2.57
N ILE A 32 -8.20 4.71 -1.32
CA ILE A 32 -8.61 3.70 -0.33
C ILE A 32 -10.12 3.63 -0.09
N HIS A 33 -10.85 4.68 -0.42
CA HIS A 33 -12.31 4.74 -0.34
C HIS A 33 -13.01 4.61 -1.70
N GLY A 34 -12.28 4.26 -2.77
CA GLY A 34 -12.80 4.22 -4.14
C GLY A 34 -14.01 3.30 -4.34
N LEU A 35 -14.06 2.19 -3.60
CA LEU A 35 -15.17 1.24 -3.65
C LEU A 35 -16.40 1.65 -2.81
N ASN A 36 -16.25 2.64 -1.93
CA ASN A 36 -17.37 3.09 -1.11
C ASN A 36 -18.45 3.75 -1.98
N GLU A 37 -19.59 3.09 -2.10
CA GLU A 37 -20.70 3.53 -2.95
C GLU A 37 -21.18 4.95 -2.64
N ARG A 38 -21.05 5.40 -1.40
CA ARG A 38 -21.43 6.76 -0.99
C ARG A 38 -20.64 7.86 -1.74
N ILE A 39 -19.44 7.55 -2.21
CA ILE A 39 -18.60 8.51 -2.94
C ILE A 39 -19.04 8.62 -4.39
N SER A 40 -19.51 7.53 -4.98
CA SER A 40 -19.87 7.44 -6.39
C SER A 40 -21.37 7.27 -6.65
N ALA A 41 -22.22 7.49 -5.63
CA ALA A 41 -23.67 7.26 -5.70
C ALA A 41 -24.38 8.04 -6.83
N VAL A 42 -23.85 9.19 -7.21
CA VAL A 42 -24.41 10.01 -8.31
C VAL A 42 -24.14 9.40 -9.71
N VAL A 43 -23.23 8.45 -9.83
CA VAL A 43 -22.94 7.77 -11.09
C VAL A 43 -23.74 6.46 -11.14
N PRO A 44 -24.55 6.22 -12.20
CA PRO A 44 -25.28 4.96 -12.33
C PRO A 44 -24.35 3.75 -12.33
N ALA A 45 -24.79 2.62 -11.75
CA ALA A 45 -23.97 1.40 -11.64
C ALA A 45 -23.45 0.91 -13.01
N ARG A 46 -24.32 0.98 -14.06
CA ARG A 46 -23.93 0.58 -15.43
C ARG A 46 -22.79 1.40 -16.04
N ASN A 47 -22.46 2.56 -15.46
CA ASN A 47 -21.38 3.45 -15.90
C ASN A 47 -20.16 3.36 -15.00
N LYS A 48 -20.10 2.37 -14.12
CA LYS A 48 -18.99 2.14 -13.18
C LYS A 48 -18.39 0.77 -13.40
N LEU A 49 -17.07 0.67 -13.30
CA LEU A 49 -16.33 -0.57 -13.12
C LEU A 49 -15.55 -0.45 -11.83
N LYS A 50 -15.83 -1.30 -10.86
CA LYS A 50 -15.19 -1.31 -9.55
C LYS A 50 -14.07 -2.32 -9.53
N VAL A 51 -12.86 -1.87 -9.24
CA VAL A 51 -11.68 -2.73 -9.18
C VAL A 51 -11.08 -2.66 -7.79
N TYR A 52 -11.02 -3.80 -7.11
CA TYR A 52 -10.30 -3.94 -5.85
C TYR A 52 -8.86 -4.37 -6.13
N ILE A 53 -7.90 -3.56 -5.72
CA ILE A 53 -6.48 -3.82 -5.94
C ILE A 53 -5.81 -3.99 -4.58
N SER A 54 -5.22 -5.15 -4.34
CA SER A 54 -4.55 -5.45 -3.07
C SER A 54 -3.43 -6.48 -3.24
N ALA A 55 -2.46 -6.46 -2.34
CA ALA A 55 -1.49 -7.53 -2.22
C ALA A 55 -2.13 -8.69 -1.45
N LEU A 56 -2.70 -9.63 -2.15
CA LEU A 56 -3.31 -10.84 -1.58
C LEU A 56 -2.26 -11.96 -1.58
N THR A 57 -1.41 -11.99 -0.57
CA THR A 57 -0.24 -12.85 -0.50
C THR A 57 -0.62 -14.34 -0.45
N PRO A 58 -0.32 -15.14 -1.48
CA PRO A 58 -0.61 -16.58 -1.49
C PRO A 58 0.55 -17.43 -0.97
N MET A 59 1.66 -16.81 -0.54
CA MET A 59 2.90 -17.51 -0.21
C MET A 59 2.87 -18.11 1.19
N SER A 60 3.50 -19.27 1.35
CA SER A 60 3.78 -19.91 2.62
C SER A 60 5.29 -19.98 2.85
N LEU A 61 5.72 -19.96 4.11
CA LEU A 61 7.11 -20.21 4.51
C LEU A 61 7.41 -21.70 4.52
N ASP A 62 6.41 -22.48 4.92
CA ASP A 62 6.41 -23.93 4.98
C ASP A 62 4.98 -24.46 4.77
N ASP A 63 4.77 -25.76 4.95
CA ASP A 63 3.47 -26.43 4.74
C ASP A 63 2.36 -25.92 5.68
N TYR A 64 2.71 -25.28 6.79
CA TYR A 64 1.78 -24.87 7.85
C TYR A 64 1.73 -23.35 8.07
N ASN A 65 2.80 -22.64 7.71
CA ASN A 65 2.98 -21.22 8.03
C ASN A 65 2.84 -20.33 6.78
N ARG A 66 1.66 -19.74 6.63
CA ARG A 66 1.38 -18.79 5.56
C ARG A 66 1.86 -17.38 5.93
N ILE A 67 2.47 -16.68 4.98
CA ILE A 67 2.75 -15.25 5.12
C ILE A 67 1.42 -14.49 5.09
N GLN A 68 1.17 -13.72 6.13
CA GLN A 68 -0.05 -12.93 6.20
C GLN A 68 0.00 -11.75 5.22
N THR A 69 -1.11 -11.50 4.54
CA THR A 69 -1.26 -10.32 3.66
C THR A 69 -0.96 -9.01 4.40
N THR A 70 -1.34 -8.94 5.67
CA THR A 70 -1.09 -7.79 6.54
C THR A 70 0.39 -7.53 6.76
N ASP A 71 1.21 -8.57 6.88
CA ASP A 71 2.65 -8.45 7.06
C ASP A 71 3.32 -7.93 5.79
N MET A 72 2.93 -8.44 4.62
CA MET A 72 3.41 -7.94 3.34
C MET A 72 3.07 -6.46 3.15
N ARG A 73 1.85 -6.06 3.48
CA ARG A 73 1.41 -4.66 3.39
C ARG A 73 2.16 -3.76 4.37
N LEU A 74 2.44 -4.26 5.58
CA LEU A 74 3.25 -3.54 6.56
C LEU A 74 4.69 -3.35 6.07
N LEU A 75 5.31 -4.38 5.51
CA LEU A 75 6.66 -4.28 4.93
C LEU A 75 6.71 -3.29 3.76
N ARG A 76 5.75 -3.35 2.84
CA ARG A 76 5.63 -2.33 1.77
C ARG A 76 5.55 -0.92 2.35
N ARG A 77 4.73 -0.74 3.38
CA ARG A 77 4.55 0.55 4.04
C ARG A 77 5.82 1.03 4.73
N LEU A 78 6.50 0.18 5.50
CA LEU A 78 7.76 0.49 6.17
C LEU A 78 8.79 1.03 5.17
N VAL A 79 8.99 0.31 4.07
CA VAL A 79 9.96 0.71 3.05
C VAL A 79 9.55 2.01 2.38
N ARG A 80 8.29 2.16 1.97
CA ARG A 80 7.79 3.39 1.34
C ARG A 80 7.87 4.60 2.27
N ASP A 81 7.41 4.45 3.50
CA ASP A 81 7.34 5.56 4.45
C ASP A 81 8.75 6.04 4.82
N SER A 82 9.72 5.13 4.94
CA SER A 82 11.13 5.47 5.14
C SER A 82 11.74 6.21 3.94
N GLN A 83 11.45 5.78 2.71
CA GLN A 83 12.08 6.38 1.53
C GLN A 83 11.43 7.68 1.07
N PHE A 84 10.11 7.83 1.21
CA PHE A 84 9.37 8.91 0.56
C PHE A 84 8.56 9.79 1.52
N ARG A 85 8.43 9.43 2.80
CA ARG A 85 7.59 10.16 3.76
C ARG A 85 8.31 10.62 5.01
N SER A 86 9.62 10.37 5.10
CA SER A 86 10.45 10.71 6.26
C SER A 86 9.92 10.14 7.59
N HIS A 87 9.22 9.00 7.54
CA HIS A 87 8.81 8.26 8.72
C HIS A 87 9.80 7.12 8.97
N ASP A 88 10.25 6.98 10.21
CA ASP A 88 11.04 5.83 10.63
C ASP A 88 10.16 4.59 10.86
N ALA A 89 10.81 3.46 11.11
CA ALA A 89 10.12 2.20 11.37
C ALA A 89 9.26 2.27 12.63
N LEU A 90 9.76 2.94 13.68
CA LEU A 90 9.05 3.07 14.95
C LEU A 90 7.72 3.77 14.77
N MET A 91 7.72 4.91 14.07
CA MET A 91 6.49 5.67 13.80
C MET A 91 5.51 4.87 12.93
N THR A 92 6.01 4.20 11.89
CA THR A 92 5.17 3.38 11.01
C THR A 92 4.51 2.22 11.77
N LEU A 93 5.26 1.55 12.65
CA LEU A 93 4.74 0.45 13.48
C LEU A 93 3.71 0.95 14.49
N LYS A 94 3.94 2.09 15.15
CA LYS A 94 2.99 2.69 16.09
C LYS A 94 1.66 3.07 15.43
N LEU A 95 1.70 3.54 14.19
CA LEU A 95 0.51 3.91 13.43
C LEU A 95 -0.22 2.72 12.81
N TRP A 96 0.38 1.52 12.81
CA TRP A 96 -0.15 0.38 12.07
C TRP A 96 -1.52 -0.09 12.56
N ASP A 97 -1.74 -0.10 13.87
CA ASP A 97 -3.03 -0.50 14.43
C ASP A 97 -4.18 0.45 14.02
N ASP A 98 -3.90 1.75 13.94
CA ASP A 98 -4.88 2.73 13.45
C ASP A 98 -5.20 2.50 11.97
N VAL A 99 -4.18 2.18 11.18
CA VAL A 99 -4.37 1.82 9.76
C VAL A 99 -5.24 0.58 9.64
N ARG A 100 -4.95 -0.47 10.40
CA ARG A 100 -5.72 -1.71 10.41
C ARG A 100 -7.19 -1.48 10.76
N ARG A 101 -7.46 -0.70 11.82
CA ARG A 101 -8.84 -0.32 12.17
C ARG A 101 -9.54 0.46 11.05
N GLY A 102 -8.79 1.32 10.36
CA GLY A 102 -9.31 2.04 9.19
C GLY A 102 -9.67 1.11 8.03
N GLU A 103 -8.84 0.12 7.75
CA GLU A 103 -9.08 -0.88 6.70
C GLU A 103 -10.32 -1.73 7.00
N GLU A 104 -10.44 -2.23 8.22
CA GLU A 104 -11.58 -3.04 8.68
C GLU A 104 -12.90 -2.28 8.61
N LYS A 105 -12.87 -0.99 8.88
CA LYS A 105 -14.08 -0.15 8.89
C LYS A 105 -14.46 0.40 7.52
N TYR A 106 -13.47 0.75 6.69
CA TYR A 106 -13.72 1.59 5.51
C TYR A 106 -13.29 0.97 4.18
N ILE A 107 -12.61 -0.18 4.19
CA ILE A 107 -12.12 -0.83 2.97
C ILE A 107 -12.69 -2.22 2.82
N PHE A 108 -12.47 -3.11 3.79
CA PHE A 108 -12.86 -4.52 3.67
C PHE A 108 -14.36 -4.75 3.51
N PRO A 109 -15.27 -3.98 4.14
CA PRO A 109 -16.70 -4.16 3.91
C PRO A 109 -17.15 -3.95 2.47
N PHE A 110 -16.35 -3.22 1.66
CA PHE A 110 -16.69 -2.90 0.28
C PHE A 110 -15.95 -3.77 -0.75
N GLN A 111 -15.05 -4.64 -0.34
CA GLN A 111 -14.29 -5.48 -1.28
C GLN A 111 -15.17 -6.45 -2.06
N GLU A 112 -16.22 -6.96 -1.43
CA GLU A 112 -17.21 -7.86 -2.05
C GLU A 112 -18.06 -7.16 -3.13
N GLU A 113 -18.07 -5.83 -3.15
CA GLU A 113 -18.78 -5.04 -4.15
C GLU A 113 -17.96 -4.78 -5.42
N ALA A 114 -16.72 -5.28 -5.48
CA ALA A 114 -15.88 -5.10 -6.65
C ALA A 114 -16.26 -6.05 -7.78
N ASP A 115 -16.31 -5.51 -9.00
CA ASP A 115 -16.52 -6.30 -10.22
C ASP A 115 -15.28 -7.14 -10.56
N ILE A 116 -14.09 -6.63 -10.21
CA ILE A 116 -12.80 -7.27 -10.46
C ILE A 116 -11.93 -7.17 -9.20
N ILE A 117 -11.31 -8.28 -8.83
CA ILE A 117 -10.26 -8.32 -7.80
C ILE A 117 -8.92 -8.57 -8.47
N PHE A 118 -7.98 -7.61 -8.30
CA PHE A 118 -6.65 -7.70 -8.86
C PHE A 118 -5.60 -7.89 -7.76
N ASN A 119 -4.93 -9.04 -7.78
CA ASN A 119 -3.85 -9.35 -6.85
C ASN A 119 -2.52 -8.75 -7.32
N THR A 120 -1.94 -7.87 -6.53
CA THR A 120 -0.66 -7.20 -6.83
C THR A 120 0.55 -7.86 -6.19
N THR A 121 0.41 -9.01 -5.57
CA THR A 121 1.53 -9.73 -4.96
C THR A 121 2.48 -10.28 -6.03
N LEU A 122 3.76 -10.07 -5.82
CA LEU A 122 4.83 -10.65 -6.64
C LEU A 122 5.61 -11.66 -5.80
N VAL A 123 5.91 -12.82 -6.37
CA VAL A 123 6.60 -13.92 -5.64
C VAL A 123 7.97 -13.54 -5.10
N TYR A 124 8.66 -12.60 -5.74
CA TYR A 124 9.99 -12.12 -5.34
C TYR A 124 9.96 -10.88 -4.44
N GLU A 125 8.79 -10.37 -4.15
CA GLU A 125 8.58 -9.13 -3.41
C GLU A 125 9.18 -9.15 -2.02
N PHE A 126 8.98 -10.25 -1.31
CA PHE A 126 9.48 -10.44 0.04
C PHE A 126 11.01 -10.37 0.10
N ALA A 127 11.67 -11.00 -0.88
CA ALA A 127 13.12 -10.99 -1.01
C ALA A 127 13.67 -9.58 -1.31
N VAL A 128 12.98 -8.82 -2.15
CA VAL A 128 13.39 -7.45 -2.48
C VAL A 128 13.16 -6.52 -1.29
N LEU A 129 12.01 -6.60 -0.63
CA LEU A 129 11.69 -5.74 0.51
C LEU A 129 12.59 -6.02 1.73
N LYS A 130 13.06 -7.26 1.92
CA LYS A 130 13.97 -7.62 3.00
C LYS A 130 15.15 -6.67 3.09
N LYS A 131 15.83 -6.41 1.97
CA LYS A 131 17.05 -5.57 1.93
C LYS A 131 16.83 -4.17 2.52
N TYR A 132 15.61 -3.66 2.42
CA TYR A 132 15.24 -2.33 2.92
C TYR A 132 14.59 -2.37 4.30
N ALA A 133 13.73 -3.36 4.54
CA ALA A 133 12.97 -3.45 5.78
C ALA A 133 13.80 -3.93 6.96
N GLU A 134 14.74 -4.87 6.73
CA GLU A 134 15.54 -5.48 7.79
C GLU A 134 16.33 -4.45 8.62
N PRO A 135 17.12 -3.55 8.03
CA PRO A 135 17.85 -2.53 8.81
C PRO A 135 16.92 -1.55 9.52
N LEU A 136 15.74 -1.25 8.94
CA LEU A 136 14.74 -0.38 9.57
C LEU A 136 14.16 -1.02 10.83
N LEU A 137 13.84 -2.31 10.77
CA LEU A 137 13.28 -3.07 11.89
C LEU A 137 14.32 -3.30 13.00
N GLN A 138 15.59 -3.54 12.65
CA GLN A 138 16.70 -3.66 13.59
C GLN A 138 16.95 -2.37 14.39
N GLY A 139 16.61 -1.21 13.82
CA GLY A 139 16.70 0.08 14.49
C GLY A 139 15.61 0.36 15.52
N VAL A 140 14.61 -0.52 15.69
CA VAL A 140 13.55 -0.32 16.68
C VAL A 140 14.04 -0.65 18.08
N PRO A 141 13.98 0.29 19.05
CA PRO A 141 14.48 0.08 20.40
C PRO A 141 13.70 -1.00 21.18
N GLU A 142 14.40 -1.78 21.99
CA GLU A 142 13.80 -2.83 22.84
C GLU A 142 12.79 -2.29 23.85
N THR A 143 12.94 -1.04 24.25
CA THR A 143 12.05 -0.37 25.21
C THR A 143 10.68 -0.02 24.64
N GLU A 144 10.50 -0.13 23.35
CA GLU A 144 9.26 0.25 22.65
C GLU A 144 8.26 -0.89 22.61
N ALA A 145 6.98 -0.58 22.83
CA ALA A 145 5.91 -1.57 22.83
C ALA A 145 5.78 -2.35 21.49
N VAL A 146 6.19 -1.73 20.38
CA VAL A 146 6.17 -2.34 19.05
C VAL A 146 7.39 -3.21 18.73
N TYR A 147 8.35 -3.31 19.65
CA TYR A 147 9.58 -4.11 19.47
C TYR A 147 9.29 -5.58 19.16
N THR A 148 8.36 -6.20 19.89
CA THR A 148 7.96 -7.59 19.64
C THR A 148 7.46 -7.80 18.22
N ASN A 149 6.70 -6.82 17.67
CA ASN A 149 6.23 -6.90 16.28
C ASN A 149 7.39 -6.72 15.29
N ALA A 150 8.35 -5.85 15.59
CA ALA A 150 9.56 -5.71 14.77
C ALA A 150 10.37 -7.01 14.74
N GLN A 151 10.58 -7.66 15.89
CA GLN A 151 11.29 -8.95 15.98
C GLN A 151 10.55 -10.08 15.25
N ARG A 152 9.23 -10.11 15.31
CA ARG A 152 8.41 -11.07 14.56
C ARG A 152 8.60 -10.91 13.05
N LEU A 153 8.60 -9.67 12.55
CA LEU A 153 8.85 -9.39 11.12
C LEU A 153 10.29 -9.73 10.72
N LEU A 154 11.28 -9.47 11.57
CA LEU A 154 12.67 -9.91 11.34
C LEU A 154 12.76 -11.43 11.25
N GLY A 155 12.06 -12.13 12.14
CA GLY A 155 11.94 -13.59 12.09
C GLY A 155 11.39 -14.09 10.75
N LEU A 156 10.31 -13.47 10.24
CA LEU A 156 9.77 -13.79 8.92
C LEU A 156 10.81 -13.54 7.81
N LEU A 157 11.48 -12.39 7.84
CA LEU A 157 12.48 -12.02 6.84
C LEU A 157 13.71 -12.94 6.87
N SER A 158 14.04 -13.55 8.01
CA SER A 158 15.21 -14.47 8.13
C SER A 158 15.12 -15.69 7.22
N HIS A 159 13.90 -16.12 6.87
CA HIS A 159 13.66 -17.28 6.00
C HIS A 159 13.87 -17.01 4.51
N VAL A 160 14.21 -15.77 4.12
CA VAL A 160 14.30 -15.38 2.71
C VAL A 160 15.69 -14.84 2.39
N ILE A 161 16.23 -15.22 1.24
CA ILE A 161 17.47 -14.65 0.71
C ILE A 161 17.15 -13.28 0.09
N PRO A 162 17.90 -12.20 0.44
CA PRO A 162 17.63 -10.87 -0.10
C PRO A 162 17.91 -10.83 -1.62
N LEU A 163 17.07 -10.10 -2.35
CA LEU A 163 17.20 -9.86 -3.78
C LEU A 163 17.45 -8.38 -4.07
N ASP A 164 18.42 -8.10 -4.93
CA ASP A 164 18.72 -6.73 -5.34
C ASP A 164 17.65 -6.17 -6.28
N LYS A 165 17.29 -4.90 -6.06
CA LYS A 165 16.29 -4.23 -6.91
C LYS A 165 16.74 -4.14 -8.38
N GLU A 166 18.04 -4.13 -8.66
CA GLU A 166 18.61 -4.09 -10.01
C GLU A 166 18.17 -5.28 -10.85
N LEU A 167 17.84 -6.42 -10.22
CA LEU A 167 17.37 -7.63 -10.87
C LEU A 167 15.87 -7.59 -11.24
N ILE A 168 15.13 -6.60 -10.77
CA ILE A 168 13.71 -6.46 -11.10
C ILE A 168 13.46 -5.41 -12.20
N PRO A 169 12.46 -5.61 -13.06
CA PRO A 169 12.13 -4.65 -14.12
C PRO A 169 11.84 -3.24 -13.58
N LYS A 170 12.21 -2.21 -14.35
CA LYS A 170 11.93 -0.82 -13.96
C LYS A 170 10.44 -0.46 -13.95
N ASN A 171 9.61 -1.22 -14.66
CA ASN A 171 8.14 -1.10 -14.66
C ASN A 171 7.46 -2.01 -13.63
N SER A 172 8.22 -2.70 -12.77
CA SER A 172 7.64 -3.47 -11.66
C SER A 172 6.95 -2.55 -10.66
N ILE A 173 5.78 -2.97 -10.17
CA ILE A 173 5.06 -2.28 -9.10
C ILE A 173 5.91 -2.11 -7.82
N LEU A 174 6.86 -2.99 -7.57
CA LEU A 174 7.76 -2.87 -6.42
C LEU A 174 8.62 -1.61 -6.47
N ARG A 175 8.85 -1.06 -7.65
CA ARG A 175 9.61 0.19 -7.80
C ARG A 175 8.96 1.39 -7.12
N GLU A 176 7.65 1.34 -6.88
CA GLU A 176 6.94 2.32 -6.04
C GLU A 176 7.51 2.37 -4.61
N PHE A 177 7.95 1.23 -4.08
CA PHE A 177 8.44 1.12 -2.70
C PHE A 177 9.96 1.28 -2.61
N VAL A 178 10.71 0.74 -3.57
CA VAL A 178 12.18 0.68 -3.52
C VAL A 178 12.87 1.69 -4.45
N GLY A 179 12.10 2.49 -5.16
CA GLY A 179 12.59 3.53 -6.07
C GLY A 179 13.10 3.02 -7.42
N GLY A 180 13.37 3.97 -8.33
CA GLY A 180 13.88 3.69 -9.67
C GLY A 180 12.81 3.17 -10.64
N SER A 181 11.54 3.58 -10.45
CA SER A 181 10.43 3.29 -11.36
C SER A 181 10.64 3.92 -12.73
N ALA A 182 10.22 3.21 -13.80
CA ALA A 182 10.11 3.78 -15.14
C ALA A 182 8.92 4.73 -15.26
N PHE A 183 7.93 4.62 -14.36
CA PHE A 183 6.79 5.53 -14.31
C PHE A 183 7.18 6.79 -13.55
N LYS A 184 6.92 7.95 -14.17
CA LYS A 184 7.07 9.23 -13.47
C LYS A 184 5.91 9.39 -12.49
N GLU A 185 6.20 9.84 -11.28
CA GLU A 185 5.15 10.25 -10.37
C GLU A 185 4.34 11.39 -11.01
N ALA A 186 3.03 11.23 -11.05
CA ALA A 186 2.14 12.32 -11.41
C ALA A 186 2.08 13.27 -10.20
N LEU A 187 2.87 14.33 -10.25
CA LEU A 187 2.90 15.42 -9.26
C LEU A 187 1.59 16.23 -9.26
#